data_4e1b256831f12e18bc5dce8718f33a7c
#
_entry.id   4e1b256831f12e18bc5dce8718f33a7c
#
_cell.length_a   1.000
_cell.length_b   1.000
_cell.length_c   1.000
_cell.angle_alpha   90.00
_cell.angle_beta   90.00
_cell.angle_gamma   90.00
#
_symmetry.space_group_name_H-M   'P 1'
#
loop_
_entity.id
_entity.type
_entity.pdbx_description
1 polymer ?
#
loop_
_entity_poly.entity_id
_entity_poly.type
_entity_poly.pdbx_seq_one_letter_code
_entity_poly.pdbx_strand_id
1 'polypeptide(L)'
;VIDQSFILGDALCELPKLKSGTYDLIVADPPYNLGKNYGNNLDNRGFDEYLEFTQKWLYEASRLLTSRGTIYVFMGFRFIAYLYEILERELGMHFSNWIVWHYTQGVGKTKGFSPRHDDILMFTKSRDFVFNLDVVRVPQKYYRERNNMRGANPGDVWEFSHVHYCNDNRQNHPTQKPEGLIERLVLASSNEGARVLDPFLGSGTTLRVCQQLNRAGTGIEINPDYLKIAQERLQSEFSGFDSVDPRMKRVPLDLRNESIRQSYLANHKRWFLNNHIGAIQDFEKSVERLYSDGIWKPAQKKLM
;
A
#
# COMPACT_ATOMS: atom_id res chain seq x y z
N VAL A 1 -1.22 -21.36 -5.08
CA VAL A 1 -0.69 -20.02 -5.40
C VAL A 1 -1.59 -19.44 -6.48
N ILE A 2 -2.14 -18.26 -6.26
CA ILE A 2 -2.97 -17.57 -7.25
C ILE A 2 -2.05 -16.97 -8.32
N ASP A 3 -2.36 -17.18 -9.60
CA ASP A 3 -1.56 -16.73 -10.72
C ASP A 3 -1.52 -15.19 -10.80
N GLN A 4 -0.35 -14.66 -11.14
CA GLN A 4 -0.13 -13.25 -11.41
C GLN A 4 -0.02 -13.04 -12.93
N SER A 5 -0.69 -12.01 -13.45
CA SER A 5 -0.74 -11.70 -14.88
C SER A 5 0.09 -10.46 -15.21
N PHE A 6 0.85 -10.54 -16.30
CA PHE A 6 1.71 -9.46 -16.78
C PHE A 6 1.31 -9.05 -18.19
N ILE A 7 1.17 -7.76 -18.42
CA ILE A 7 0.84 -7.17 -19.73
C ILE A 7 1.96 -6.21 -20.13
N LEU A 8 2.64 -6.49 -21.23
CA LEU A 8 3.59 -5.56 -21.82
C LEU A 8 2.84 -4.58 -22.72
N GLY A 9 2.83 -3.30 -22.37
CA GLY A 9 2.17 -2.27 -23.16
C GLY A 9 1.98 -0.95 -22.45
N ASP A 10 1.50 0.04 -23.18
CA ASP A 10 1.12 1.34 -22.62
C ASP A 10 -0.23 1.21 -21.88
N ALA A 11 -0.29 1.71 -20.66
CA ALA A 11 -1.51 1.69 -19.84
C ALA A 11 -2.71 2.31 -20.59
N LEU A 12 -2.52 3.40 -21.34
CA LEU A 12 -3.59 4.01 -22.15
C LEU A 12 -4.12 3.09 -23.27
N CYS A 13 -3.29 2.18 -23.75
CA CYS A 13 -3.68 1.21 -24.79
C CYS A 13 -4.24 -0.09 -24.21
N GLU A 14 -3.76 -0.51 -23.05
CA GLU A 14 -4.10 -1.82 -22.47
C GLU A 14 -5.33 -1.76 -21.56
N LEU A 15 -5.49 -0.68 -20.76
CA LEU A 15 -6.65 -0.54 -19.87
C LEU A 15 -8.00 -0.63 -20.59
N PRO A 16 -8.21 0.00 -21.77
CA PRO A 16 -9.48 -0.10 -22.51
C PRO A 16 -9.85 -1.52 -22.93
N LYS A 17 -8.88 -2.43 -23.08
CA LYS A 17 -9.11 -3.83 -23.48
C LYS A 17 -9.61 -4.69 -22.33
N LEU A 18 -9.44 -4.24 -21.09
CA LEU A 18 -9.85 -4.98 -19.89
C LEU A 18 -11.33 -4.83 -19.63
N LYS A 19 -11.95 -5.89 -19.10
CA LYS A 19 -13.38 -5.94 -18.81
C LYS A 19 -13.74 -5.01 -17.63
N SER A 20 -14.78 -4.19 -17.79
CA SER A 20 -15.34 -3.33 -16.74
C SER A 20 -15.74 -4.12 -15.50
N GLY A 21 -15.64 -3.50 -14.31
CA GLY A 21 -16.11 -4.07 -13.05
C GLY A 21 -15.38 -5.35 -12.66
N THR A 22 -14.09 -5.47 -12.97
CA THR A 22 -13.31 -6.70 -12.77
C THR A 22 -12.44 -6.66 -11.52
N TYR A 23 -11.94 -5.49 -11.14
CA TYR A 23 -10.92 -5.38 -10.09
C TYR A 23 -11.50 -4.83 -8.79
N ASP A 24 -11.15 -5.46 -7.69
CA ASP A 24 -11.55 -5.07 -6.34
C ASP A 24 -10.65 -3.96 -5.78
N LEU A 25 -9.41 -3.93 -6.24
CA LEU A 25 -8.42 -2.96 -5.83
C LEU A 25 -7.55 -2.54 -7.02
N ILE A 26 -7.30 -1.24 -7.13
CA ILE A 26 -6.28 -0.68 -8.03
C ILE A 26 -5.25 0.04 -7.18
N VAL A 27 -3.98 -0.27 -7.40
CA VAL A 27 -2.83 0.42 -6.81
C VAL A 27 -2.03 1.03 -7.96
N ALA A 28 -2.08 2.35 -8.10
CA ALA A 28 -1.50 3.05 -9.22
C ALA A 28 -0.37 3.99 -8.78
N ASP A 29 0.83 3.77 -9.29
CA ASP A 29 2.01 4.63 -9.12
C ASP A 29 2.43 5.20 -10.49
N PRO A 30 1.67 6.15 -11.06
CA PRO A 30 1.96 6.69 -12.39
C PRO A 30 3.26 7.50 -12.40
N PRO A 31 3.86 7.77 -13.56
CA PRO A 31 4.97 8.72 -13.65
C PRO A 31 4.54 10.10 -13.14
N TYR A 32 5.38 10.75 -12.31
CA TYR A 32 5.05 12.01 -11.61
C TYR A 32 5.36 13.28 -12.42
N ASN A 33 5.78 13.13 -13.66
CA ASN A 33 6.20 14.25 -14.52
C ASN A 33 7.36 15.08 -13.93
N LEU A 34 8.36 14.38 -13.40
CA LEU A 34 9.55 14.94 -12.78
C LEU A 34 10.80 14.91 -13.68
N GLY A 35 10.65 14.53 -14.94
CA GLY A 35 11.73 14.36 -15.90
C GLY A 35 12.62 13.15 -15.64
N LYS A 36 12.13 12.13 -14.95
CA LYS A 36 12.85 10.88 -14.71
C LYS A 36 12.87 10.03 -15.99
N ASN A 37 14.02 9.40 -16.25
CA ASN A 37 14.13 8.49 -17.37
C ASN A 37 13.67 7.08 -16.98
N TYR A 38 12.48 6.69 -17.44
CA TYR A 38 11.95 5.33 -17.34
C TYR A 38 12.22 4.49 -18.60
N GLY A 39 13.16 4.96 -19.45
CA GLY A 39 13.49 4.30 -20.73
C GLY A 39 12.67 4.78 -21.93
N ASN A 40 11.75 5.72 -21.75
CA ASN A 40 10.83 6.15 -22.82
C ASN A 40 10.64 7.67 -22.95
N ASN A 41 11.36 8.49 -22.17
CA ASN A 41 11.26 9.96 -22.12
C ASN A 41 9.83 10.54 -21.89
N LEU A 42 8.89 9.74 -21.39
CA LEU A 42 7.48 10.13 -21.22
C LEU A 42 7.21 10.88 -19.89
N ASP A 43 8.21 11.04 -19.01
CA ASP A 43 8.07 11.72 -17.72
C ASP A 43 8.39 13.23 -17.78
N ASN A 44 8.23 13.86 -18.95
CA ASN A 44 8.47 15.29 -19.16
C ASN A 44 7.44 15.88 -20.13
N ARG A 45 6.14 15.70 -19.78
CA ARG A 45 5.02 16.26 -20.55
C ARG A 45 4.78 17.70 -20.16
N GLY A 46 4.19 18.49 -21.07
CA GLY A 46 3.57 19.76 -20.72
C GLY A 46 2.50 19.57 -19.65
N PHE A 47 2.18 20.65 -18.91
CA PHE A 47 1.22 20.56 -17.81
C PHE A 47 -0.15 20.00 -18.24
N ASP A 48 -0.73 20.59 -19.29
CA ASP A 48 -2.05 20.19 -19.80
C ASP A 48 -2.03 18.78 -20.40
N GLU A 49 -0.95 18.43 -21.13
CA GLU A 49 -0.76 17.08 -21.67
C GLU A 49 -0.67 16.03 -20.58
N TYR A 50 -0.04 16.37 -19.44
CA TYR A 50 0.03 15.47 -18.31
C TYR A 50 -1.33 15.28 -17.62
N LEU A 51 -2.13 16.34 -17.52
CA LEU A 51 -3.48 16.23 -16.99
C LEU A 51 -4.40 15.41 -17.91
N GLU A 52 -4.30 15.62 -19.23
CA GLU A 52 -5.04 14.80 -20.20
C GLU A 52 -4.66 13.31 -20.14
N PHE A 53 -3.36 13.01 -20.04
CA PHE A 53 -2.89 11.65 -19.77
C PHE A 53 -3.50 11.09 -18.48
N THR A 54 -3.51 11.88 -17.42
CA THR A 54 -4.01 11.48 -16.10
C THR A 54 -5.52 11.22 -16.14
N GLN A 55 -6.30 12.09 -16.76
CA GLN A 55 -7.74 11.90 -16.95
C GLN A 55 -8.07 10.59 -17.70
N LYS A 56 -7.34 10.31 -18.79
CA LYS A 56 -7.57 9.12 -19.61
C LYS A 56 -7.40 7.81 -18.82
N TRP A 57 -6.28 7.66 -18.13
CA TRP A 57 -6.07 6.42 -17.40
C TRP A 57 -6.94 6.32 -16.12
N LEU A 58 -7.24 7.42 -15.43
CA LEU A 58 -8.15 7.44 -14.29
C LEU A 58 -9.58 7.06 -14.68
N TYR A 59 -10.06 7.54 -15.84
CA TYR A 59 -11.35 7.14 -16.39
C TYR A 59 -11.44 5.63 -16.57
N GLU A 60 -10.44 5.03 -17.22
CA GLU A 60 -10.39 3.58 -17.41
C GLU A 60 -10.26 2.83 -16.09
N ALA A 61 -9.38 3.27 -15.19
CA ALA A 61 -9.24 2.68 -13.86
C ALA A 61 -10.57 2.68 -13.09
N SER A 62 -11.30 3.81 -13.09
CA SER A 62 -12.62 3.90 -12.48
C SER A 62 -13.64 2.93 -13.10
N ARG A 63 -13.64 2.75 -14.42
CA ARG A 63 -14.50 1.80 -15.14
C ARG A 63 -14.20 0.36 -14.76
N LEU A 64 -12.94 0.04 -14.53
CA LEU A 64 -12.45 -1.32 -14.22
C LEU A 64 -12.76 -1.77 -12.80
N LEU A 65 -13.00 -0.86 -11.85
CA LEU A 65 -13.35 -1.19 -10.48
C LEU A 65 -14.71 -1.86 -10.38
N THR A 66 -14.80 -2.86 -9.49
CA THR A 66 -16.08 -3.41 -9.02
C THR A 66 -16.88 -2.33 -8.28
N SER A 67 -18.18 -2.55 -8.03
CA SER A 67 -19.02 -1.60 -7.29
C SER A 67 -18.53 -1.32 -5.87
N ARG A 68 -17.75 -2.22 -5.27
CA ARG A 68 -17.12 -2.11 -3.94
C ARG A 68 -15.62 -1.86 -4.02
N GLY A 69 -15.11 -1.59 -5.20
CA GLY A 69 -13.68 -1.45 -5.47
C GLY A 69 -13.09 -0.15 -4.93
N THR A 70 -11.81 -0.23 -4.60
CA THR A 70 -10.98 0.87 -4.09
C THR A 70 -9.84 1.15 -5.04
N ILE A 71 -9.47 2.42 -5.20
CA ILE A 71 -8.25 2.84 -5.88
C ILE A 71 -7.34 3.62 -4.92
N TYR A 72 -6.06 3.29 -4.93
CA TYR A 72 -4.99 4.09 -4.36
C TYR A 72 -4.14 4.67 -5.49
N VAL A 73 -3.94 5.99 -5.46
CA VAL A 73 -3.12 6.69 -6.45
C VAL A 73 -2.00 7.42 -5.75
N PHE A 74 -0.77 7.03 -6.06
CA PHE A 74 0.43 7.71 -5.58
C PHE A 74 0.71 8.94 -6.44
N MET A 75 1.10 10.06 -5.82
CA MET A 75 1.48 11.26 -6.54
C MET A 75 2.30 12.20 -5.65
N GLY A 76 3.20 12.95 -6.28
CA GLY A 76 3.90 14.04 -5.62
C GLY A 76 3.02 15.31 -5.49
N PHE A 77 3.38 16.17 -4.57
CA PHE A 77 2.66 17.40 -4.19
C PHE A 77 2.27 18.31 -5.36
N ARG A 78 2.96 18.23 -6.51
CA ARG A 78 2.72 19.13 -7.67
C ARG A 78 1.37 18.87 -8.34
N PHE A 79 0.95 17.62 -8.44
CA PHE A 79 -0.23 17.23 -9.23
C PHE A 79 -1.36 16.60 -8.40
N ILE A 80 -1.11 16.26 -7.14
CA ILE A 80 -2.06 15.51 -6.31
C ILE A 80 -3.44 16.18 -6.21
N ALA A 81 -3.50 17.51 -6.11
CA ALA A 81 -4.77 18.24 -6.03
C ALA A 81 -5.61 18.13 -7.30
N TYR A 82 -4.98 18.06 -8.46
CA TYR A 82 -5.68 17.88 -9.75
C TYR A 82 -6.23 16.46 -9.88
N LEU A 83 -5.47 15.45 -9.42
CA LEU A 83 -5.95 14.07 -9.38
C LEU A 83 -7.15 13.93 -8.44
N TYR A 84 -7.12 14.59 -7.29
CA TYR A 84 -8.26 14.64 -6.38
C TYR A 84 -9.50 15.19 -7.07
N GLU A 85 -9.39 16.33 -7.77
CA GLU A 85 -10.51 16.96 -8.46
C GLU A 85 -11.09 16.07 -9.59
N ILE A 86 -10.22 15.43 -10.37
CA ILE A 86 -10.64 14.48 -11.41
C ILE A 86 -11.41 13.32 -10.79
N LEU A 87 -10.88 12.67 -9.76
CA LEU A 87 -11.51 11.51 -9.12
C LEU A 87 -12.85 11.85 -8.48
N GLU A 88 -12.94 12.98 -7.76
CA GLU A 88 -14.14 13.36 -7.04
C GLU A 88 -15.21 13.96 -7.97
N ARG A 89 -14.84 14.99 -8.77
CA ARG A 89 -15.82 15.79 -9.52
C ARG A 89 -16.13 15.23 -10.90
N GLU A 90 -15.10 14.77 -11.62
CA GLU A 90 -15.32 14.32 -12.97
C GLU A 90 -15.77 12.85 -13.02
N LEU A 91 -15.17 11.99 -12.18
CA LEU A 91 -15.47 10.56 -12.15
C LEU A 91 -16.50 10.17 -11.09
N GLY A 92 -16.91 11.10 -10.22
CA GLY A 92 -17.94 10.89 -9.21
C GLY A 92 -17.57 9.81 -8.18
N MET A 93 -16.29 9.58 -7.96
CA MET A 93 -15.84 8.62 -6.97
C MET A 93 -15.93 9.18 -5.54
N HIS A 94 -16.03 8.31 -4.56
CA HIS A 94 -16.12 8.72 -3.16
C HIS A 94 -14.73 8.84 -2.54
N PHE A 95 -14.38 10.03 -2.08
CA PHE A 95 -13.18 10.27 -1.31
C PHE A 95 -13.23 9.53 0.03
N SER A 96 -12.14 8.85 0.37
CA SER A 96 -11.97 8.18 1.66
C SER A 96 -10.84 8.79 2.47
N ASN A 97 -9.61 8.80 1.94
CA ASN A 97 -8.45 9.33 2.64
C ASN A 97 -7.45 10.00 1.70
N TRP A 98 -6.78 11.00 2.23
CA TRP A 98 -5.53 11.54 1.70
C TRP A 98 -4.43 11.13 2.66
N ILE A 99 -3.58 10.18 2.24
CA ILE A 99 -2.54 9.58 3.06
C ILE A 99 -1.23 10.26 2.72
N VAL A 100 -0.52 10.74 3.74
CA VAL A 100 0.84 11.28 3.62
C VAL A 100 1.85 10.17 3.91
N TRP A 101 2.58 9.75 2.89
CA TRP A 101 3.69 8.83 3.07
C TRP A 101 4.97 9.60 3.32
N HIS A 102 5.32 9.74 4.61
CA HIS A 102 6.53 10.42 5.08
C HIS A 102 7.75 9.50 5.00
N TYR A 103 8.88 10.09 4.59
CA TYR A 103 10.20 9.46 4.56
C TYR A 103 11.30 10.47 4.89
N THR A 104 12.43 9.99 5.44
CA THR A 104 13.53 10.86 5.89
C THR A 104 14.51 11.23 4.78
N GLN A 105 14.57 10.43 3.71
CA GLN A 105 15.46 10.65 2.57
C GLN A 105 14.91 11.73 1.63
N GLY A 106 15.79 12.32 0.82
CA GLY A 106 15.44 13.26 -0.22
C GLY A 106 16.46 14.38 -0.37
N VAL A 107 16.36 15.09 -1.49
CA VAL A 107 17.27 16.20 -1.83
C VAL A 107 16.93 17.42 -0.97
N GLY A 108 17.96 18.03 -0.37
CA GLY A 108 17.82 19.26 0.38
C GLY A 108 17.57 20.46 -0.55
N LYS A 109 16.75 21.41 -0.10
CA LYS A 109 16.57 22.70 -0.77
C LYS A 109 17.34 23.79 0.00
N THR A 110 17.91 24.73 -0.73
CA THR A 110 18.56 25.91 -0.15
C THR A 110 17.58 27.07 0.07
N LYS A 111 16.46 27.08 -0.67
CA LYS A 111 15.35 28.02 -0.50
C LYS A 111 14.04 27.25 -0.38
N GLY A 112 13.31 27.45 0.72
CA GLY A 112 12.10 26.72 1.07
C GLY A 112 12.36 25.41 1.77
N PHE A 113 11.29 24.71 2.17
CA PHE A 113 11.37 23.43 2.86
C PHE A 113 11.59 22.29 1.88
N SER A 114 12.44 21.34 2.25
CA SER A 114 12.70 20.13 1.47
C SER A 114 11.52 19.17 1.55
N PRO A 115 10.96 18.68 0.43
CA PRO A 115 9.89 17.68 0.48
C PRO A 115 10.40 16.38 1.12
N ARG A 116 9.59 15.81 1.98
CA ARG A 116 9.86 14.57 2.72
C ARG A 116 8.65 13.63 2.71
N HIS A 117 7.80 13.75 1.72
CA HIS A 117 6.62 12.90 1.56
C HIS A 117 6.22 12.79 0.11
N ASP A 118 5.55 11.69 -0.20
CA ASP A 118 4.62 11.55 -1.31
C ASP A 118 3.22 11.40 -0.75
N ASP A 119 2.22 11.65 -1.57
CA ASP A 119 0.82 11.57 -1.21
C ASP A 119 0.17 10.35 -1.86
N ILE A 120 -0.83 9.77 -1.17
CA ILE A 120 -1.61 8.66 -1.69
C ILE A 120 -3.08 9.01 -1.51
N LEU A 121 -3.81 9.14 -2.61
CA LEU A 121 -5.25 9.32 -2.56
C LEU A 121 -5.95 7.96 -2.50
N MET A 122 -6.88 7.81 -1.57
CA MET A 122 -7.78 6.67 -1.49
C MET A 122 -9.18 7.09 -1.89
N PHE A 123 -9.67 6.52 -2.98
CA PHE A 123 -11.04 6.71 -3.46
C PHE A 123 -11.73 5.37 -3.62
N THR A 124 -13.06 5.37 -3.48
CA THR A 124 -13.88 4.16 -3.59
C THR A 124 -14.99 4.34 -4.62
N LYS A 125 -15.41 3.24 -5.26
CA LYS A 125 -16.48 3.28 -6.25
C LYS A 125 -17.85 3.56 -5.66
N SER A 126 -18.05 3.16 -4.40
CA SER A 126 -19.27 3.42 -3.62
C SER A 126 -18.91 3.59 -2.14
N ARG A 127 -19.91 3.96 -1.33
CA ARG A 127 -19.76 4.03 0.13
C ARG A 127 -19.70 2.65 0.81
N ASP A 128 -20.17 1.60 0.12
CA ASP A 128 -20.00 0.21 0.55
C ASP A 128 -18.75 -0.37 -0.10
N PHE A 129 -17.64 -0.31 0.60
CA PHE A 129 -16.34 -0.78 0.14
C PHE A 129 -15.66 -1.69 1.18
N VAL A 130 -14.66 -2.45 0.74
CA VAL A 130 -13.89 -3.33 1.63
C VAL A 130 -12.85 -2.51 2.38
N PHE A 131 -12.92 -2.54 3.73
CA PHE A 131 -11.88 -1.98 4.58
C PHE A 131 -11.63 -2.86 5.81
N ASN A 132 -10.52 -3.57 5.80
CA ASN A 132 -10.14 -4.56 6.80
C ASN A 132 -9.25 -3.93 7.88
N LEU A 133 -9.81 -3.06 8.72
CA LEU A 133 -9.04 -2.32 9.74
C LEU A 133 -8.24 -3.24 10.66
N ASP A 134 -8.81 -4.37 11.07
CA ASP A 134 -8.19 -5.23 12.09
C ASP A 134 -6.88 -5.90 11.63
N VAL A 135 -6.70 -6.11 10.33
CA VAL A 135 -5.46 -6.71 9.78
C VAL A 135 -4.33 -5.69 9.56
N VAL A 136 -4.64 -4.39 9.64
CA VAL A 136 -3.66 -3.30 9.42
C VAL A 136 -3.39 -2.46 10.66
N ARG A 137 -4.00 -2.80 11.81
CA ARG A 137 -3.75 -2.08 13.06
C ARG A 137 -2.28 -2.05 13.42
N VAL A 138 -1.85 -0.92 13.98
CA VAL A 138 -0.49 -0.68 14.47
C VAL A 138 -0.46 -0.63 15.99
N PRO A 139 0.71 -0.73 16.65
CA PRO A 139 0.80 -0.65 18.11
C PRO A 139 0.19 0.65 18.63
N GLN A 140 -0.55 0.55 19.74
CA GLN A 140 -0.99 1.72 20.49
C GLN A 140 0.21 2.47 21.02
N LYS A 141 0.20 3.80 20.94
CA LYS A 141 1.22 4.62 21.60
C LYS A 141 1.18 4.42 23.13
N TYR A 142 -0.02 4.22 23.68
CA TYR A 142 -0.27 3.93 25.09
C TYR A 142 -1.34 2.85 25.19
N TYR A 143 -1.05 1.74 25.85
CA TYR A 143 -2.05 0.73 26.20
C TYR A 143 -2.70 1.09 27.53
N ARG A 144 -3.96 1.56 27.49
CA ARG A 144 -4.79 1.86 28.64
C ARG A 144 -6.07 1.04 28.55
N GLU A 145 -6.77 0.82 29.66
CA GLU A 145 -8.02 0.03 29.69
C GLU A 145 -9.06 0.44 28.64
N ARG A 146 -9.16 1.74 28.36
CA ARG A 146 -10.11 2.30 27.37
C ARG A 146 -9.67 2.14 25.91
N ASN A 147 -8.43 1.74 25.66
CA ASN A 147 -7.90 1.66 24.30
C ASN A 147 -8.29 0.35 23.66
N ASN A 148 -8.39 0.34 22.33
CA ASN A 148 -8.55 -0.91 21.59
C ASN A 148 -7.26 -1.73 21.68
N MET A 149 -7.36 -2.87 22.36
CA MET A 149 -6.20 -3.72 22.65
C MET A 149 -5.65 -4.44 21.41
N ARG A 150 -6.43 -4.49 20.32
CA ARG A 150 -5.96 -5.00 19.00
C ARG A 150 -5.03 -4.03 18.29
N GLY A 151 -4.76 -2.88 18.85
CA GLY A 151 -3.95 -1.83 18.26
C GLY A 151 -4.77 -0.63 17.75
N ALA A 152 -4.05 0.41 17.35
CA ALA A 152 -4.63 1.63 16.80
C ALA A 152 -4.94 1.49 15.30
N ASN A 153 -5.88 2.28 14.81
CA ASN A 153 -5.91 2.63 13.40
C ASN A 153 -4.61 3.36 13.05
N PRO A 154 -3.90 2.98 11.97
CA PRO A 154 -2.62 3.62 11.61
C PRO A 154 -2.71 5.12 11.32
N GLY A 155 -3.93 5.65 11.17
CA GLY A 155 -4.12 7.03 10.73
C GLY A 155 -3.78 7.21 9.25
N ASP A 156 -3.52 8.45 8.85
CA ASP A 156 -3.26 8.84 7.46
C ASP A 156 -1.88 9.48 7.23
N VAL A 157 -1.03 9.51 8.27
CA VAL A 157 0.39 9.89 8.14
C VAL A 157 1.25 8.67 8.43
N TRP A 158 1.87 8.13 7.38
CA TRP A 158 2.62 6.88 7.44
C TRP A 158 4.10 7.11 7.26
N GLU A 159 4.91 6.42 8.05
CA GLU A 159 6.36 6.49 7.98
C GLU A 159 6.94 5.16 7.46
N PHE A 160 7.29 5.14 6.18
CA PHE A 160 7.97 4.02 5.54
C PHE A 160 9.22 4.54 4.84
N SER A 161 10.35 3.93 5.11
CA SER A 161 11.59 4.28 4.42
C SER A 161 11.51 3.90 2.94
N HIS A 162 12.12 4.72 2.09
CA HIS A 162 12.37 4.31 0.70
C HIS A 162 13.25 3.05 0.65
N VAL A 163 13.10 2.25 -0.38
CA VAL A 163 13.99 1.11 -0.64
C VAL A 163 15.38 1.65 -0.99
N HIS A 164 16.31 1.53 -0.03
CA HIS A 164 17.66 2.08 -0.14
C HIS A 164 18.52 1.27 -1.10
N TYR A 165 19.59 1.88 -1.67
CA TYR A 165 20.57 1.20 -2.55
C TYR A 165 21.27 0.01 -1.87
N CYS A 166 21.34 0.00 -0.55
CA CYS A 166 21.94 -1.08 0.26
C CYS A 166 20.93 -2.14 0.72
N ASN A 167 19.70 -2.12 0.22
CA ASN A 167 18.70 -3.12 0.58
C ASN A 167 18.77 -4.28 -0.41
N ASP A 168 18.91 -5.51 0.09
CA ASP A 168 19.00 -6.74 -0.71
C ASP A 168 17.77 -6.95 -1.62
N ASN A 169 16.61 -6.39 -1.24
CA ASN A 169 15.36 -6.44 -2.00
C ASN A 169 15.26 -5.36 -3.09
N ARG A 170 16.28 -4.48 -3.20
CA ARG A 170 16.25 -3.43 -4.22
C ARG A 170 16.49 -3.99 -5.61
N GLN A 171 15.56 -3.69 -6.50
CA GLN A 171 15.69 -3.96 -7.91
C GLN A 171 16.33 -2.75 -8.65
N ASN A 172 16.83 -2.96 -9.85
CA ASN A 172 17.36 -1.89 -10.70
C ASN A 172 16.22 -1.04 -11.30
N HIS A 173 15.42 -0.43 -10.40
CA HIS A 173 14.31 0.46 -10.75
C HIS A 173 14.41 1.76 -9.92
N PRO A 174 14.25 2.95 -10.53
CA PRO A 174 14.54 4.23 -9.88
C PRO A 174 13.57 4.57 -8.71
N THR A 175 12.35 4.06 -8.74
CA THR A 175 11.28 4.45 -7.81
C THR A 175 10.53 3.26 -7.21
N GLN A 176 11.25 2.16 -6.90
CA GLN A 176 10.64 1.00 -6.26
C GLN A 176 9.93 1.39 -4.95
N LYS A 177 8.65 1.03 -4.83
CA LYS A 177 7.87 1.25 -3.61
C LYS A 177 8.21 0.20 -2.54
N PRO A 178 8.19 0.57 -1.24
CA PRO A 178 8.38 -0.38 -0.15
C PRO A 178 7.28 -1.44 -0.11
N GLU A 179 7.65 -2.71 0.02
CA GLU A 179 6.67 -3.82 0.09
C GLU A 179 5.72 -3.68 1.28
N GLY A 180 6.21 -3.24 2.46
CA GLY A 180 5.37 -3.04 3.64
C GLY A 180 4.32 -1.93 3.49
N LEU A 181 4.58 -0.91 2.65
CA LEU A 181 3.61 0.10 2.30
C LEU A 181 2.49 -0.49 1.43
N ILE A 182 2.85 -1.22 0.37
CA ILE A 182 1.90 -1.88 -0.52
C ILE A 182 1.14 -2.99 0.21
N GLU A 183 1.80 -3.76 1.10
CA GLU A 183 1.15 -4.76 1.97
C GLU A 183 -0.04 -4.15 2.72
N ARG A 184 0.16 -2.97 3.33
CA ARG A 184 -0.89 -2.28 4.08
C ARG A 184 -2.08 -1.93 3.20
N LEU A 185 -1.85 -1.38 2.00
CA LEU A 185 -2.92 -1.03 1.06
C LEU A 185 -3.71 -2.26 0.62
N VAL A 186 -3.01 -3.33 0.24
CA VAL A 186 -3.62 -4.58 -0.23
C VAL A 186 -4.42 -5.25 0.88
N LEU A 187 -3.87 -5.34 2.09
CA LEU A 187 -4.59 -5.93 3.24
C LEU A 187 -5.82 -5.11 3.64
N ALA A 188 -5.69 -3.77 3.67
CA ALA A 188 -6.79 -2.90 4.06
C ALA A 188 -7.98 -3.02 3.11
N SER A 189 -7.75 -3.05 1.81
CA SER A 189 -8.81 -2.86 0.80
C SER A 189 -9.07 -4.07 -0.10
N SER A 190 -8.61 -5.25 0.29
CA SER A 190 -8.92 -6.49 -0.44
C SER A 190 -8.98 -7.71 0.47
N ASN A 191 -9.75 -8.72 0.07
CA ASN A 191 -9.78 -10.03 0.71
C ASN A 191 -8.90 -11.03 -0.06
N GLU A 192 -8.61 -12.18 0.53
CA GLU A 192 -7.96 -13.29 -0.19
C GLU A 192 -8.80 -13.66 -1.43
N GLY A 193 -8.12 -13.90 -2.55
CA GLY A 193 -8.76 -14.17 -3.85
C GLY A 193 -9.21 -12.92 -4.62
N ALA A 194 -9.15 -11.72 -4.02
CA ALA A 194 -9.50 -10.47 -4.69
C ALA A 194 -8.59 -10.20 -5.90
N ARG A 195 -9.13 -9.50 -6.90
CA ARG A 195 -8.41 -9.09 -8.10
C ARG A 195 -7.83 -7.69 -7.93
N VAL A 196 -6.53 -7.58 -8.10
CA VAL A 196 -5.77 -6.34 -7.94
C VAL A 196 -5.14 -5.95 -9.28
N LEU A 197 -5.26 -4.68 -9.65
CA LEU A 197 -4.63 -4.12 -10.85
C LEU A 197 -3.57 -3.09 -10.46
N ASP A 198 -2.40 -3.19 -11.08
CA ASP A 198 -1.37 -2.15 -11.09
C ASP A 198 -1.14 -1.71 -12.54
N PRO A 199 -1.65 -0.54 -12.95
CA PRO A 199 -1.52 -0.05 -14.33
C PRO A 199 -0.11 0.48 -14.66
N PHE A 200 0.78 0.60 -13.66
CA PHE A 200 2.14 1.14 -13.80
C PHE A 200 3.12 0.29 -12.99
N LEU A 201 3.24 -0.99 -13.36
CA LEU A 201 3.83 -2.06 -12.58
C LEU A 201 5.27 -1.80 -12.09
N GLY A 202 6.10 -1.17 -12.93
CA GLY A 202 7.51 -0.95 -12.62
C GLY A 202 8.25 -2.23 -12.21
N SER A 203 8.84 -2.23 -11.02
CA SER A 203 9.59 -3.38 -10.49
C SER A 203 8.72 -4.51 -9.92
N GLY A 204 7.39 -4.45 -10.05
CA GLY A 204 6.49 -5.54 -9.64
C GLY A 204 6.15 -5.62 -8.15
N THR A 205 6.36 -4.56 -7.38
CA THR A 205 6.09 -4.60 -5.92
C THR A 205 4.66 -4.99 -5.61
N THR A 206 3.68 -4.44 -6.31
CA THR A 206 2.26 -4.74 -6.09
C THR A 206 1.96 -6.22 -6.34
N LEU A 207 2.44 -6.80 -7.44
CA LEU A 207 2.20 -8.20 -7.77
C LEU A 207 2.94 -9.14 -6.81
N ARG A 208 4.15 -8.78 -6.39
CA ARG A 208 4.90 -9.53 -5.36
C ARG A 208 4.10 -9.63 -4.07
N VAL A 209 3.55 -8.51 -3.61
CA VAL A 209 2.69 -8.47 -2.41
C VAL A 209 1.39 -9.25 -2.63
N CYS A 210 0.75 -9.11 -3.79
CA CYS A 210 -0.45 -9.87 -4.13
C CYS A 210 -0.22 -11.39 -4.08
N GLN A 211 0.88 -11.86 -4.64
CA GLN A 211 1.28 -13.27 -4.61
C GLN A 211 1.40 -13.79 -3.18
N GLN A 212 2.08 -13.06 -2.31
CA GLN A 212 2.32 -13.47 -0.92
C GLN A 212 1.05 -13.41 -0.05
N LEU A 213 0.10 -12.59 -0.43
CA LEU A 213 -1.15 -12.41 0.29
C LEU A 213 -2.34 -13.16 -0.33
N ASN A 214 -2.12 -14.03 -1.31
CA ASN A 214 -3.17 -14.76 -2.02
C ASN A 214 -4.20 -13.86 -2.72
N ARG A 215 -3.73 -12.84 -3.45
CA ARG A 215 -4.53 -12.00 -4.35
C ARG A 215 -4.14 -12.27 -5.80
N ALA A 216 -5.11 -12.17 -6.72
CA ALA A 216 -4.87 -12.27 -8.16
C ALA A 216 -4.44 -10.91 -8.71
N GLY A 217 -3.15 -10.72 -8.96
CA GLY A 217 -2.60 -9.47 -9.48
C GLY A 217 -2.55 -9.43 -11.01
N THR A 218 -2.86 -8.29 -11.58
CA THR A 218 -2.60 -7.96 -12.99
C THR A 218 -1.75 -6.70 -13.02
N GLY A 219 -0.63 -6.73 -13.73
CA GLY A 219 0.27 -5.58 -13.87
C GLY A 219 0.51 -5.21 -15.32
N ILE A 220 0.46 -3.92 -15.63
CA ILE A 220 0.79 -3.37 -16.95
C ILE A 220 2.11 -2.63 -16.83
N GLU A 221 3.04 -2.90 -17.76
CA GLU A 221 4.34 -2.24 -17.82
C GLU A 221 4.72 -1.98 -19.28
N ILE A 222 5.12 -0.75 -19.57
CA ILE A 222 5.50 -0.34 -20.93
C ILE A 222 6.93 -0.74 -21.27
N ASN A 223 7.82 -0.82 -20.27
CA ASN A 223 9.22 -1.15 -20.44
C ASN A 223 9.45 -2.66 -20.30
N PRO A 224 9.90 -3.37 -21.36
CA PRO A 224 10.11 -4.81 -21.31
C PRO A 224 11.18 -5.22 -20.28
N ASP A 225 12.18 -4.38 -20.01
CA ASP A 225 13.22 -4.69 -19.03
C ASP A 225 12.66 -4.66 -17.60
N TYR A 226 11.80 -3.69 -17.29
CA TYR A 226 11.12 -3.64 -15.99
C TYR A 226 10.12 -4.78 -15.83
N LEU A 227 9.40 -5.12 -16.90
CA LEU A 227 8.52 -6.30 -16.88
C LEU A 227 9.28 -7.57 -16.57
N LYS A 228 10.45 -7.76 -17.19
CA LYS A 228 11.34 -8.90 -16.91
C LYS A 228 11.80 -8.91 -15.45
N ILE A 229 12.25 -7.77 -14.93
CA ILE A 229 12.62 -7.62 -13.51
C ILE A 229 11.45 -8.03 -12.60
N ALA A 230 10.23 -7.57 -12.89
CA ALA A 230 9.05 -7.91 -12.11
C ALA A 230 8.77 -9.43 -12.13
N GLN A 231 8.88 -10.07 -13.31
CA GLN A 231 8.69 -11.52 -13.46
C GLN A 231 9.74 -12.32 -12.67
N GLU A 232 11.02 -11.97 -12.80
CA GLU A 232 12.11 -12.62 -12.07
C GLU A 232 11.95 -12.46 -10.56
N ARG A 233 11.52 -11.28 -10.10
CA ARG A 233 11.27 -11.01 -8.69
C ARG A 233 10.16 -11.88 -8.11
N LEU A 234 9.09 -12.16 -8.85
CA LEU A 234 8.02 -13.03 -8.39
C LEU A 234 8.44 -14.51 -8.32
N GLN A 235 9.44 -14.91 -9.11
CA GLN A 235 10.02 -16.26 -9.07
C GLN A 235 11.05 -16.44 -7.95
N SER A 236 11.61 -15.34 -7.42
CA SER A 236 12.62 -15.41 -6.35
C SER A 236 12.01 -15.86 -5.04
N GLU A 237 12.82 -16.53 -4.21
CA GLU A 237 12.42 -16.94 -2.87
C GLU A 237 11.92 -15.74 -2.04
N PHE A 238 10.87 -15.98 -1.25
CA PHE A 238 10.31 -14.95 -0.38
C PHE A 238 10.87 -15.10 1.02
N SER A 239 11.69 -14.14 1.44
CA SER A 239 12.30 -14.08 2.78
C SER A 239 11.53 -13.19 3.78
N GLY A 240 10.40 -12.65 3.38
CA GLY A 240 9.61 -11.68 4.14
C GLY A 240 9.54 -10.32 3.44
N PHE A 241 8.57 -9.51 3.85
CA PHE A 241 8.47 -8.12 3.38
C PHE A 241 9.58 -7.25 3.98
N ASP A 242 9.82 -6.11 3.35
CA ASP A 242 10.79 -5.12 3.81
C ASP A 242 10.61 -4.78 5.29
N SER A 243 11.74 -4.51 5.97
CA SER A 243 11.73 -4.07 7.36
C SER A 243 10.97 -2.75 7.50
N VAL A 244 10.01 -2.73 8.41
CA VAL A 244 9.15 -1.58 8.69
C VAL A 244 9.45 -1.07 10.10
N ASP A 245 9.41 0.26 10.29
CA ASP A 245 9.50 0.86 11.63
C ASP A 245 8.51 0.17 12.58
N PRO A 246 8.93 -0.24 13.79
CA PRO A 246 8.06 -0.93 14.74
C PRO A 246 6.73 -0.22 15.01
N ARG A 247 6.69 1.12 14.93
CA ARG A 247 5.46 1.92 15.11
C ARG A 247 4.47 1.75 13.96
N MET A 248 4.97 1.42 12.78
CA MET A 248 4.18 1.20 11.57
C MET A 248 3.93 -0.29 11.29
N LYS A 249 4.62 -1.18 12.00
CA LYS A 249 4.44 -2.63 11.82
C LYS A 249 3.08 -3.05 12.35
N ARG A 250 2.34 -3.81 11.55
CA ARG A 250 1.00 -4.27 11.97
C ARG A 250 1.05 -5.21 13.18
N VAL A 251 0.05 -5.10 14.03
CA VAL A 251 -0.12 -6.00 15.17
C VAL A 251 -0.55 -7.38 14.67
N PRO A 252 0.09 -8.47 15.11
CA PRO A 252 -0.33 -9.83 14.74
C PRO A 252 -1.78 -10.10 15.14
N LEU A 253 -2.49 -10.87 14.31
CA LEU A 253 -3.89 -11.22 14.59
C LEU A 253 -4.04 -12.22 15.74
N ASP A 254 -3.08 -13.11 15.92
CA ASP A 254 -3.13 -14.14 16.96
C ASP A 254 -2.05 -13.95 18.03
N LEU A 255 -2.32 -13.03 18.95
CA LEU A 255 -1.46 -12.79 20.11
C LEU A 255 -1.65 -13.83 21.26
N ARG A 256 -2.60 -14.78 21.13
CA ARG A 256 -2.70 -15.93 22.05
C ARG A 256 -1.54 -16.89 21.86
N ASN A 257 -1.08 -17.03 20.63
CA ASN A 257 0.07 -17.86 20.35
C ASN A 257 1.31 -17.25 21.03
N GLU A 258 1.86 -17.99 21.98
CA GLU A 258 2.99 -17.53 22.80
C GLU A 258 4.20 -17.14 21.95
N SER A 259 4.54 -17.95 20.95
CA SER A 259 5.69 -17.68 20.06
C SER A 259 5.49 -16.39 19.25
N ILE A 260 4.28 -16.17 18.71
CA ILE A 260 3.94 -14.94 17.98
C ILE A 260 3.99 -13.74 18.90
N ARG A 261 3.44 -13.86 20.12
CA ARG A 261 3.44 -12.78 21.12
C ARG A 261 4.85 -12.42 21.55
N GLN A 262 5.69 -13.39 21.85
CA GLN A 262 7.08 -13.17 22.26
C GLN A 262 7.91 -12.57 21.13
N SER A 263 7.74 -13.04 19.90
CA SER A 263 8.38 -12.44 18.73
C SER A 263 7.93 -10.99 18.52
N TYR A 264 6.63 -10.70 18.65
CA TYR A 264 6.09 -9.34 18.55
C TYR A 264 6.68 -8.43 19.64
N LEU A 265 6.70 -8.86 20.90
CA LEU A 265 7.26 -8.11 22.01
C LEU A 265 8.77 -7.88 21.86
N ALA A 266 9.52 -8.89 21.43
CA ALA A 266 10.97 -8.77 21.21
C ALA A 266 11.28 -7.71 20.13
N ASN A 267 10.55 -7.73 19.02
CA ASN A 267 10.71 -6.77 17.93
C ASN A 267 10.31 -5.33 18.32
N HIS A 268 9.43 -5.19 19.32
CA HIS A 268 8.95 -3.89 19.80
C HIS A 268 9.56 -3.45 21.12
N LYS A 269 10.42 -4.28 21.73
CA LYS A 269 11.00 -4.05 23.06
C LYS A 269 11.60 -2.66 23.19
N ARG A 270 12.38 -2.21 22.22
CA ARG A 270 13.00 -0.87 22.24
C ARG A 270 11.95 0.24 22.26
N TRP A 271 10.87 0.08 21.52
CA TRP A 271 9.78 1.04 21.47
C TRP A 271 9.00 1.09 22.80
N PHE A 272 8.66 -0.09 23.38
CA PHE A 272 8.02 -0.17 24.69
C PHE A 272 8.88 0.41 25.80
N LEU A 273 10.18 0.11 25.82
CA LEU A 273 11.10 0.63 26.83
C LEU A 273 11.31 2.16 26.73
N ASN A 274 11.34 2.71 25.52
CA ASN A 274 11.52 4.14 25.32
C ASN A 274 10.26 4.95 25.66
N ASN A 275 9.10 4.34 25.68
CA ASN A 275 7.84 5.05 25.92
C ASN A 275 7.25 4.81 27.32
N HIS A 276 7.42 3.61 27.94
CA HIS A 276 7.01 3.33 29.34
C HIS A 276 7.58 1.99 29.84
N ILE A 277 8.18 2.00 31.03
CA ILE A 277 8.71 0.80 31.69
C ILE A 277 7.58 -0.21 32.02
N GLY A 278 6.36 0.27 32.30
CA GLY A 278 5.19 -0.57 32.57
C GLY A 278 4.43 -1.07 31.33
N ALA A 279 4.74 -0.56 30.13
CA ALA A 279 3.93 -0.81 28.95
C ALA A 279 3.92 -2.30 28.49
N ILE A 280 4.98 -3.05 28.76
CA ILE A 280 5.03 -4.49 28.42
C ILE A 280 4.08 -5.27 29.31
N GLN A 281 4.09 -5.04 30.62
CA GLN A 281 3.20 -5.73 31.57
C GLN A 281 1.72 -5.35 31.32
N ASP A 282 1.48 -4.08 31.04
CA ASP A 282 0.14 -3.60 30.70
C ASP A 282 -0.34 -4.19 29.36
N PHE A 283 0.56 -4.35 28.39
CA PHE A 283 0.26 -5.00 27.11
C PHE A 283 -0.08 -6.48 27.32
N GLU A 284 0.71 -7.23 28.09
CA GLU A 284 0.48 -8.65 28.37
C GLU A 284 -0.86 -8.87 29.08
N LYS A 285 -1.12 -8.14 30.17
CA LYS A 285 -2.42 -8.17 30.89
C LYS A 285 -3.58 -7.83 29.97
N SER A 286 -3.39 -6.90 29.06
CA SER A 286 -4.41 -6.44 28.13
C SER A 286 -4.68 -7.45 27.02
N VAL A 287 -3.66 -8.17 26.57
CA VAL A 287 -3.82 -9.30 25.65
C VAL A 287 -4.62 -10.42 26.32
N GLU A 288 -4.26 -10.81 27.55
CA GLU A 288 -4.99 -11.82 28.33
C GLU A 288 -6.47 -11.45 28.48
N ARG A 289 -6.75 -10.22 28.89
CA ARG A 289 -8.12 -9.71 29.04
C ARG A 289 -8.90 -9.72 27.73
N LEU A 290 -8.29 -9.29 26.64
CA LEU A 290 -8.90 -9.28 25.31
C LEU A 290 -9.43 -10.65 24.91
N TYR A 291 -8.72 -11.70 25.30
CA TYR A 291 -9.09 -13.07 24.98
C TYR A 291 -10.02 -13.71 26.03
N SER A 292 -9.85 -13.39 27.31
CA SER A 292 -10.74 -13.90 28.38
C SER A 292 -12.16 -13.37 28.27
N ASP A 293 -12.30 -12.09 27.94
CA ASP A 293 -13.60 -11.42 27.83
C ASP A 293 -14.34 -11.72 26.51
N GLY A 294 -13.73 -12.49 25.62
CA GLY A 294 -14.31 -12.84 24.32
C GLY A 294 -14.49 -11.64 23.37
N ILE A 295 -13.90 -10.50 23.72
CA ILE A 295 -13.98 -9.24 22.96
C ILE A 295 -13.36 -9.39 21.58
N TRP A 296 -12.41 -10.30 21.41
CA TRP A 296 -11.80 -10.57 20.13
C TRP A 296 -11.94 -12.03 19.72
N LYS A 297 -12.72 -12.25 18.70
CA LYS A 297 -12.70 -13.50 17.93
C LYS A 297 -11.88 -13.24 16.69
N PRO A 298 -10.80 -14.05 16.42
CA PRO A 298 -10.17 -13.99 15.11
C PRO A 298 -11.27 -14.17 14.07
N ALA A 299 -11.20 -13.40 12.99
CA ALA A 299 -12.12 -13.61 11.87
C ALA A 299 -12.11 -15.11 11.58
N GLN A 300 -13.21 -15.78 11.83
CA GLN A 300 -13.33 -17.19 11.48
C GLN A 300 -13.05 -17.25 9.99
N LYS A 301 -12.00 -17.97 9.59
CA LYS A 301 -11.89 -18.45 8.23
C LYS A 301 -13.24 -19.09 7.94
N LYS A 302 -14.07 -18.43 7.16
CA LYS A 302 -15.15 -19.14 6.48
C LYS A 302 -14.41 -20.07 5.51
N LEU A 303 -14.18 -21.30 5.98
CA LEU A 303 -13.94 -22.42 5.12
C LEU A 303 -15.22 -22.54 4.29
N MET A 304 -15.19 -22.11 3.07
CA MET A 304 -16.00 -22.58 1.96
C MET A 304 -15.07 -22.78 0.78
#